data_c206d61752e9efc2fb02a221770160ec
#
_entry.id   c206d61752e9efc2fb02a221770160ec
#
_cell.length_a   1.000
_cell.length_b   1.000
_cell.length_c   1.000
_cell.angle_alpha   90.00
_cell.angle_beta   90.00
_cell.angle_gamma   90.00
#
_symmetry.space_group_name_H-M   'P 1'
#
loop_
_entity.id
_entity.type
_entity.pdbx_description
1 polymer ?
#
loop_
_entity_poly.entity_id
_entity_poly.type
_entity_poly.pdbx_seq_one_letter_code
_entity_poly.pdbx_strand_id
1 'polypeptide(L)'
;MLTGKDLEDMGYFEAFQTTEPIKLEDYAEWVENKMITTGDKRFLENTMGLIGETGEFFEKLKKHKRDDTPLDKQGVTLEAGDMFIYFQAILNLLNIKLEDVIKENMKKLDSREKRGTIKGSGDYR
;
A
#
# COMPACT_ATOMS: atom_id res chain seq x y z
N MET A 1 8.69 20.06 -9.46
CA MET A 1 8.42 18.63 -9.14
C MET A 1 9.68 17.82 -9.39
N LEU A 2 10.08 16.99 -8.45
CA LEU A 2 11.23 16.12 -8.62
C LEU A 2 10.94 15.04 -9.67
N THR A 3 11.93 14.75 -10.50
CA THR A 3 11.88 13.66 -11.48
C THR A 3 12.55 12.41 -10.90
N GLY A 4 12.36 11.26 -11.55
CA GLY A 4 13.09 10.05 -11.19
C GLY A 4 14.60 10.22 -11.22
N LYS A 5 15.09 11.01 -12.19
CA LYS A 5 16.52 11.33 -12.30
C LYS A 5 17.01 12.21 -11.13
N ASP A 6 16.21 13.17 -10.70
CA ASP A 6 16.57 14.01 -9.55
C ASP A 6 16.72 13.14 -8.29
N LEU A 7 15.82 12.17 -8.11
CA LEU A 7 15.89 11.23 -6.99
C LEU A 7 17.13 10.33 -7.08
N GLU A 8 17.47 9.86 -8.27
CA GLU A 8 18.68 9.07 -8.51
C GLU A 8 19.93 9.88 -8.17
N ASP A 9 20.01 11.12 -8.69
CA ASP A 9 21.13 12.05 -8.44
C ASP A 9 21.27 12.40 -6.95
N MET A 10 20.17 12.35 -6.18
CA MET A 10 20.15 12.55 -4.72
C MET A 10 20.51 11.27 -3.93
N GLY A 11 20.79 10.15 -4.60
CA GLY A 11 21.07 8.87 -3.94
C GLY A 11 19.85 8.20 -3.32
N TYR A 12 18.65 8.60 -3.74
CA TYR A 12 17.41 8.08 -3.17
C TYR A 12 17.30 6.56 -3.28
N PHE A 13 17.66 6.02 -4.47
CA PHE A 13 17.55 4.57 -4.72
C PHE A 13 18.67 3.77 -4.07
N GLU A 14 19.69 4.42 -3.56
CA GLU A 14 20.81 3.80 -2.82
C GLU A 14 20.57 3.81 -1.30
N ALA A 15 19.62 4.63 -0.82
CA ALA A 15 19.40 4.86 0.61
C ALA A 15 18.90 3.63 1.37
N PHE A 16 18.23 2.70 0.68
CA PHE A 16 17.72 1.47 1.26
C PHE A 16 17.97 0.30 0.32
N GLN A 17 19.12 -0.32 0.47
CA GLN A 17 19.46 -1.54 -0.27
C GLN A 17 19.57 -2.70 0.71
N THR A 18 18.61 -3.60 0.65
CA THR A 18 18.69 -4.87 1.35
C THR A 18 18.40 -6.02 0.40
N THR A 19 19.20 -7.07 0.48
CA THR A 19 18.95 -8.34 -0.21
C THR A 19 18.15 -9.31 0.66
N GLU A 20 17.97 -8.96 1.94
CA GLU A 20 17.22 -9.78 2.88
C GLU A 20 15.72 -9.65 2.66
N PRO A 21 14.96 -10.75 2.79
CA PRO A 21 13.50 -10.69 2.78
C PRO A 21 12.97 -9.79 3.90
N ILE A 22 11.96 -8.97 3.58
CA ILE A 22 11.31 -8.11 4.56
C ILE A 22 10.28 -8.93 5.33
N LYS A 23 10.33 -8.86 6.66
CA LYS A 23 9.30 -9.42 7.53
C LYS A 23 8.16 -8.43 7.72
N LEU A 24 6.92 -8.90 7.65
CA LEU A 24 5.74 -8.04 7.79
C LEU A 24 5.69 -7.32 9.15
N GLU A 25 6.10 -7.98 10.22
CA GLU A 25 6.17 -7.37 11.56
C GLU A 25 7.18 -6.21 11.63
N ASP A 26 8.35 -6.36 10.97
CA ASP A 26 9.36 -5.31 10.92
C ASP A 26 8.86 -4.11 10.12
N TYR A 27 8.11 -4.36 9.04
CA TYR A 27 7.45 -3.29 8.29
C TYR A 27 6.42 -2.56 9.14
N ALA A 28 5.59 -3.27 9.88
CA ALA A 28 4.60 -2.67 10.78
C ALA A 28 5.25 -1.75 11.81
N GLU A 29 6.34 -2.18 12.43
CA GLU A 29 7.12 -1.38 13.38
C GLU A 29 7.75 -0.16 12.70
N TRP A 30 8.34 -0.35 11.53
CA TRP A 30 8.93 0.73 10.74
C TRP A 30 7.88 1.81 10.43
N VAL A 31 6.66 1.41 10.04
CA VAL A 31 5.55 2.33 9.80
C VAL A 31 5.19 3.13 11.05
N GLU A 32 5.09 2.47 12.23
CA GLU A 32 4.82 3.16 13.49
C GLU A 32 5.83 4.26 13.76
N ASN A 33 7.10 3.98 13.52
CA ASN A 33 8.18 4.93 13.75
C ASN A 33 8.16 6.12 12.79
N LYS A 34 7.40 6.04 11.69
CA LYS A 34 7.23 7.15 10.73
C LYS A 34 6.02 8.01 11.00
N MET A 35 5.10 7.56 11.84
CA MET A 35 3.88 8.33 12.16
C MET A 35 4.23 9.52 13.04
N ILE A 36 3.75 10.71 12.64
CA ILE A 36 4.05 11.97 13.30
C ILE A 36 2.88 12.52 14.11
N THR A 37 1.69 12.00 13.88
CA THR A 37 0.49 12.39 14.62
C THR A 37 0.05 11.30 15.59
N THR A 38 -0.75 11.67 16.56
CA THR A 38 -1.25 10.78 17.62
C THR A 38 -2.75 10.98 17.84
N GLY A 39 -3.39 10.01 18.50
CA GLY A 39 -4.79 10.11 18.90
C GLY A 39 -5.75 10.20 17.71
N ASP A 40 -6.82 10.96 17.87
CA ASP A 40 -7.87 11.12 16.87
C ASP A 40 -7.37 11.76 15.58
N LYS A 41 -6.41 12.67 15.68
CA LYS A 41 -5.76 13.28 14.52
C LYS A 41 -5.05 12.24 13.66
N ARG A 42 -4.41 11.26 14.28
CA ARG A 42 -3.72 10.20 13.57
C ARG A 42 -4.69 9.34 12.78
N PHE A 43 -5.79 8.93 13.39
CA PHE A 43 -6.80 8.12 12.70
C PHE A 43 -7.33 8.84 11.45
N LEU A 44 -7.70 10.11 11.61
CA LEU A 44 -8.21 10.93 10.51
C LEU A 44 -7.16 11.15 9.42
N GLU A 45 -5.92 11.49 9.81
CA GLU A 45 -4.82 11.69 8.87
C GLU A 45 -4.50 10.42 8.09
N ASN A 46 -4.42 9.27 8.76
CA ASN A 46 -4.08 8.02 8.09
C ASN A 46 -5.19 7.56 7.14
N THR A 47 -6.45 7.72 7.51
CA THR A 47 -7.57 7.37 6.63
C THR A 47 -7.68 8.30 5.42
N MET A 48 -7.55 9.61 5.62
CA MET A 48 -7.51 10.59 4.53
C MET A 48 -6.28 10.41 3.65
N GLY A 49 -5.13 10.08 4.26
CA GLY A 49 -3.89 9.79 3.54
C GLY A 49 -4.06 8.60 2.60
N LEU A 50 -4.67 7.52 3.06
CA LEU A 50 -4.93 6.35 2.22
C LEU A 50 -5.83 6.71 1.03
N ILE A 51 -6.88 7.49 1.23
CA ILE A 51 -7.78 7.94 0.16
C ILE A 51 -7.01 8.81 -0.85
N GLY A 52 -6.23 9.77 -0.37
CA GLY A 52 -5.44 10.67 -1.21
C GLY A 52 -4.41 9.93 -2.05
N GLU A 53 -3.61 9.07 -1.42
CA GLU A 53 -2.57 8.31 -2.12
C GLU A 53 -3.16 7.27 -3.10
N THR A 54 -4.33 6.71 -2.78
CA THR A 54 -5.07 5.86 -3.72
C THR A 54 -5.44 6.65 -4.97
N GLY A 55 -5.89 7.90 -4.81
CA GLY A 55 -6.15 8.82 -5.92
C GLY A 55 -4.91 9.08 -6.76
N GLU A 56 -3.78 9.37 -6.14
CA GLU A 56 -2.49 9.61 -6.84
C GLU A 56 -2.03 8.38 -7.63
N PHE A 57 -2.17 7.20 -7.07
CA PHE A 57 -1.87 5.93 -7.74
C PHE A 57 -2.69 5.77 -9.02
N PHE A 58 -4.01 5.94 -8.92
CA PHE A 58 -4.90 5.81 -10.07
C PHE A 58 -4.75 6.94 -11.08
N GLU A 59 -4.36 8.14 -10.65
CA GLU A 59 -4.08 9.26 -11.55
C GLU A 59 -2.95 8.92 -12.53
N LYS A 60 -1.90 8.26 -12.08
CA LYS A 60 -0.82 7.79 -12.96
C LYS A 60 -1.29 6.78 -14.00
N LEU A 61 -2.15 5.86 -13.60
CA LEU A 61 -2.75 4.87 -14.51
C LEU A 61 -3.70 5.55 -15.51
N LYS A 62 -4.50 6.51 -15.06
CA LYS A 62 -5.41 7.28 -15.91
C LYS A 62 -4.62 8.02 -17.00
N LYS A 63 -3.58 8.74 -16.64
CA LYS A 63 -2.75 9.50 -17.59
C LYS A 63 -2.10 8.59 -18.62
N HIS A 64 -1.56 7.46 -18.18
CA HIS A 64 -1.01 6.45 -19.10
C HIS A 64 -2.04 6.04 -20.16
N LYS A 65 -3.26 5.75 -19.76
CA LYS A 65 -4.33 5.32 -20.67
C LYS A 65 -4.89 6.46 -21.53
N ARG A 66 -5.15 7.62 -20.92
CA ARG A 66 -5.71 8.77 -21.63
C ARG A 66 -4.78 9.31 -22.71
N ASP A 67 -3.49 9.41 -22.38
CA ASP A 67 -2.50 10.08 -23.22
C ASP A 67 -1.72 9.08 -24.10
N ASP A 68 -2.04 7.79 -24.01
CA ASP A 68 -1.38 6.69 -24.72
C ASP A 68 0.16 6.73 -24.57
N THR A 69 0.61 7.04 -23.35
CA THR A 69 2.02 7.14 -22.99
C THR A 69 2.52 5.83 -22.35
N PRO A 70 3.82 5.52 -22.39
CA PRO A 70 4.37 4.38 -21.64
C PRO A 70 4.05 4.46 -20.15
N LEU A 71 3.81 3.31 -19.53
CA LEU A 71 3.56 3.24 -18.10
C LEU A 71 4.83 3.56 -17.31
N ASP A 72 4.76 4.57 -16.45
CA ASP A 72 5.79 4.90 -15.48
C ASP A 72 5.74 3.91 -14.31
N LYS A 73 6.35 2.73 -14.49
CA LYS A 73 6.34 1.67 -13.47
C LYS A 73 6.96 2.12 -12.15
N GLN A 74 8.00 2.94 -12.21
CA GLN A 74 8.67 3.44 -11.00
C GLN A 74 7.77 4.39 -10.23
N GLY A 75 7.15 5.35 -10.91
CA GLY A 75 6.19 6.25 -10.30
C GLY A 75 5.00 5.52 -9.70
N VAL A 76 4.46 4.53 -10.41
CA VAL A 76 3.38 3.66 -9.89
C VAL A 76 3.83 2.89 -8.65
N THR A 77 5.05 2.38 -8.62
CA THR A 77 5.61 1.68 -7.46
C THR A 77 5.71 2.60 -6.24
N LEU A 78 6.16 3.85 -6.44
CA LEU A 78 6.25 4.82 -5.35
C LEU A 78 4.86 5.16 -4.78
N GLU A 79 3.89 5.41 -5.65
CA GLU A 79 2.52 5.69 -5.21
C GLU A 79 1.86 4.49 -4.52
N ALA A 80 2.13 3.29 -4.98
CA ALA A 80 1.67 2.07 -4.31
C ALA A 80 2.25 1.97 -2.90
N GLY A 81 3.52 2.33 -2.72
CA GLY A 81 4.17 2.40 -1.40
C GLY A 81 3.51 3.41 -0.49
N ASP A 82 3.15 4.59 -1.01
CA ASP A 82 2.46 5.62 -0.25
C ASP A 82 1.05 5.17 0.19
N MET A 83 0.34 4.44 -0.65
CA MET A 83 -0.92 3.78 -0.25
C MET A 83 -0.69 2.77 0.87
N PHE A 84 0.33 1.94 0.72
CA PHE A 84 0.57 0.81 1.60
C PHE A 84 0.99 1.25 3.01
N ILE A 85 1.78 2.33 3.14
CA ILE A 85 2.17 2.86 4.46
C ILE A 85 0.94 3.32 5.26
N TYR A 86 -0.01 4.00 4.62
CA TYR A 86 -1.24 4.42 5.30
C TYR A 86 -2.16 3.24 5.64
N PHE A 87 -2.24 2.26 4.76
CA PHE A 87 -2.99 1.04 5.05
C PHE A 87 -2.40 0.30 6.25
N GLN A 88 -1.09 0.11 6.29
CA GLN A 88 -0.40 -0.51 7.43
C GLN A 88 -0.59 0.29 8.72
N ALA A 89 -0.50 1.62 8.63
CA ALA A 89 -0.71 2.49 9.78
C ALA A 89 -2.12 2.32 10.39
N ILE A 90 -3.14 2.19 9.54
CA ILE A 90 -4.52 1.93 9.98
C ILE A 90 -4.63 0.54 10.65
N LEU A 91 -4.02 -0.50 10.08
CA LEU A 91 -4.00 -1.82 10.69
C LEU A 91 -3.34 -1.79 12.07
N ASN A 92 -2.25 -1.04 12.21
CA ASN A 92 -1.58 -0.85 13.50
C ASN A 92 -2.50 -0.20 14.53
N LEU A 93 -3.25 0.84 14.14
CA LEU A 93 -4.23 1.49 15.00
C LEU A 93 -5.34 0.54 15.46
N LEU A 94 -5.75 -0.36 14.59
CA LEU A 94 -6.78 -1.36 14.87
C LEU A 94 -6.23 -2.62 15.57
N ASN A 95 -4.92 -2.67 15.80
CA ASN A 95 -4.23 -3.83 16.34
C ASN A 95 -4.50 -5.11 15.54
N ILE A 96 -4.46 -4.98 14.22
CA ILE A 96 -4.63 -6.09 13.27
C ILE A 96 -3.29 -6.33 12.57
N LYS A 97 -2.83 -7.57 12.59
CA LYS A 97 -1.60 -7.96 11.89
C LYS A 97 -1.87 -8.14 10.41
N LEU A 98 -1.03 -7.58 9.55
CA LEU A 98 -1.12 -7.73 8.10
C LEU A 98 -1.05 -9.20 7.69
N GLU A 99 -0.22 -10.00 8.36
CA GLU A 99 -0.15 -11.45 8.10
C GLU A 99 -1.50 -12.13 8.26
N ASP A 100 -2.26 -11.78 9.29
CA ASP A 100 -3.59 -12.33 9.53
C ASP A 100 -4.58 -11.89 8.45
N VAL A 101 -4.51 -10.63 8.01
CA VAL A 101 -5.32 -10.13 6.90
C VAL A 101 -5.09 -10.95 5.64
N ILE A 102 -3.83 -11.20 5.31
CA ILE A 102 -3.44 -11.98 4.13
C ILE A 102 -3.94 -13.43 4.25
N LYS A 103 -3.69 -14.07 5.38
CA LYS A 103 -4.11 -15.47 5.63
C LYS A 103 -5.62 -15.64 5.56
N GLU A 104 -6.37 -14.76 6.19
CA GLU A 104 -7.84 -14.81 6.16
C GLU A 104 -8.39 -14.55 4.74
N ASN A 105 -7.76 -13.66 3.99
CA ASN A 105 -8.15 -13.43 2.60
C ASN A 105 -7.91 -14.68 1.73
N MET A 106 -6.74 -15.29 1.84
CA MET A 106 -6.43 -16.51 1.10
C MET A 106 -7.40 -17.64 1.44
N LYS A 107 -7.63 -17.89 2.72
CA LYS A 107 -8.56 -18.89 3.20
C LYS A 107 -9.98 -18.66 2.68
N LYS A 108 -10.45 -17.41 2.73
CA LYS A 108 -11.78 -17.04 2.22
C LYS A 108 -11.92 -17.34 0.72
N LEU A 109 -10.94 -16.92 -0.08
CA LEU A 109 -11.00 -17.09 -1.53
C LEU A 109 -10.84 -18.56 -1.94
N ASP A 110 -9.93 -19.30 -1.32
CA ASP A 110 -9.77 -20.73 -1.55
C ASP A 110 -11.07 -21.51 -1.23
N SER A 111 -11.71 -21.17 -0.14
CA SER A 111 -13.01 -21.75 0.23
C SER A 111 -14.09 -21.44 -0.81
N ARG A 112 -14.15 -20.19 -1.29
CA ARG A 112 -15.11 -19.78 -2.33
C ARG A 112 -14.86 -20.51 -3.65
N GLU A 113 -13.61 -20.68 -4.03
CA GLU A 113 -13.24 -21.43 -5.23
C GLU A 113 -13.72 -22.88 -5.13
N LYS A 114 -13.42 -23.56 -4.03
CA LYS A 114 -13.84 -24.95 -3.81
C LYS A 114 -15.36 -25.11 -3.82
N ARG A 115 -16.11 -24.13 -3.33
CA ARG A 115 -17.57 -24.15 -3.30
C ARG A 115 -18.21 -23.59 -4.59
N GLY A 116 -17.43 -23.14 -5.57
CA GLY A 116 -17.93 -22.53 -6.80
C GLY A 116 -18.60 -21.17 -6.59
N THR A 117 -18.24 -20.44 -5.53
CA THR A 117 -18.88 -19.16 -5.13
C THR A 117 -17.94 -17.97 -5.18
N ILE A 118 -16.85 -18.02 -5.98
CA ILE A 118 -15.95 -16.86 -6.15
C ILE A 118 -16.71 -15.66 -6.67
N LYS A 119 -17.57 -15.87 -7.69
CA LYS A 119 -18.50 -14.84 -8.19
C LYS A 119 -19.70 -14.75 -7.26
N GLY A 120 -20.13 -13.53 -6.97
CA GLY A 120 -21.26 -13.27 -6.11
C GLY A 120 -21.00 -12.07 -5.20
N SER A 121 -21.85 -11.86 -4.21
CA SER A 121 -21.75 -10.75 -3.26
C SER A 121 -21.77 -11.23 -1.82
N GLY A 122 -21.23 -10.39 -0.94
CA GLY A 122 -21.18 -10.66 0.49
C GLY A 122 -19.98 -11.50 0.94
N ASP A 123 -19.50 -11.27 2.17
CA ASP A 123 -18.32 -11.94 2.70
C ASP A 123 -18.57 -13.37 3.20
N TYR A 124 -19.81 -13.70 3.48
CA TYR A 124 -20.19 -15.01 4.05
C TYR A 124 -20.85 -15.96 3.05
N ARG A 125 -20.72 -15.67 1.75
CA ARG A 125 -21.23 -16.57 0.71
C ARG A 125 -20.38 -17.80 0.51
#